data_575a99085ed07df93a00700514965f44
#
_entry.id   575a99085ed07df93a00700514965f44
#
_cell.length_a   1.000
_cell.length_b   1.000
_cell.length_c   1.000
_cell.angle_alpha   90.00
_cell.angle_beta   90.00
_cell.angle_gamma   90.00
#
_symmetry.space_group_name_H-M   'P 1'
#
loop_
_entity.id
_entity.type
_entity.pdbx_description
1 polymer ?
#
loop_
_entity_poly.entity_id
_entity_poly.type
_entity_poly.pdbx_seq_one_letter_code
_entity_poly.pdbx_strand_id
1 'polypeptide(L)'
;NKLDAVGDDAATAFGHIRSALEKFAKEAGIEVTAIVPISALKGHNVVEAAERGWCGYSGASLLDILEALPVTPADTALPFAFPVQWVEKFSSSADTSQGRRIFWGRVANGVATVGQQVKVLPSGQTATVAQVLGTTRKPGTVQAGHSAGVVLDREVDVSRGDWLLALVPPAQAAITSDDDFSDTPTATSLPPSRELSATVAWMDDEPLVAGRVYWALHGHRWVKARVKRVVHRLAINTLAEEAADSLSANSIGHIELLLQEPIAAMPFEASRVLGSLVLVDTATHRTAGAVLVRANH
;
A
#
# COMPACT_ATOMS: atom_id res chain seq x y z
N ASN A 1 -10.38 23.78 10.10
CA ASN A 1 -11.84 23.78 10.11
C ASN A 1 -12.36 24.45 11.40
N LYS A 2 -13.64 24.86 11.41
CA LYS A 2 -14.34 25.47 12.55
C LYS A 2 -13.83 26.86 12.98
N LEU A 3 -13.15 27.59 12.12
CA LEU A 3 -12.67 28.93 12.43
C LEU A 3 -13.78 29.97 12.57
N ASP A 4 -14.97 29.67 12.05
CA ASP A 4 -16.21 30.42 12.28
C ASP A 4 -16.64 30.41 13.76
N ALA A 5 -16.26 29.42 14.55
CA ALA A 5 -16.57 29.33 15.97
C ALA A 5 -15.67 30.20 16.86
N VAL A 6 -14.57 30.75 16.32
CA VAL A 6 -13.61 31.58 17.08
C VAL A 6 -13.98 33.08 17.03
N GLY A 7 -14.87 33.47 16.15
CA GLY A 7 -15.32 34.87 16.02
C GLY A 7 -14.21 35.79 15.47
N ASP A 8 -14.05 36.96 16.09
CA ASP A 8 -13.11 38.01 15.63
C ASP A 8 -11.61 37.60 15.73
N ASP A 9 -11.31 36.61 16.55
CA ASP A 9 -9.94 36.10 16.72
C ASP A 9 -9.52 35.03 15.68
N ALA A 10 -10.38 34.78 14.69
CA ALA A 10 -10.17 33.69 13.72
C ALA A 10 -8.82 33.83 12.94
N ALA A 11 -8.42 35.03 12.58
CA ALA A 11 -7.17 35.28 11.87
C ALA A 11 -5.94 34.98 12.75
N THR A 12 -5.97 35.40 14.02
CA THR A 12 -4.91 35.12 15.00
C THR A 12 -4.82 33.62 15.28
N ALA A 13 -5.95 32.96 15.50
CA ALA A 13 -6.01 31.51 15.72
C ALA A 13 -5.48 30.73 14.52
N PHE A 14 -5.83 31.11 13.30
CA PHE A 14 -5.30 30.50 12.09
C PHE A 14 -3.80 30.68 11.98
N GLY A 15 -3.27 31.90 12.26
CA GLY A 15 -1.84 32.18 12.25
C GLY A 15 -1.05 31.30 13.21
N HIS A 16 -1.54 31.12 14.44
CA HIS A 16 -0.92 30.25 15.42
C HIS A 16 -0.93 28.79 15.00
N ILE A 17 -2.08 28.27 14.51
CA ILE A 17 -2.21 26.88 14.02
C ILE A 17 -1.27 26.65 12.84
N ARG A 18 -1.23 27.58 11.89
CA ARG A 18 -0.36 27.51 10.73
C ARG A 18 1.11 27.41 11.12
N SER A 19 1.56 28.32 11.96
CA SER A 19 2.96 28.36 12.41
C SER A 19 3.35 27.08 13.17
N ALA A 20 2.48 26.57 14.04
CA ALA A 20 2.71 25.32 14.76
C ALA A 20 2.79 24.13 13.81
N LEU A 21 1.91 24.06 12.81
CA LEU A 21 1.87 22.98 11.81
C LEU A 21 3.10 23.02 10.89
N GLU A 22 3.49 24.22 10.41
CA GLU A 22 4.69 24.40 9.57
C GLU A 22 5.97 23.99 10.33
N LYS A 23 6.06 24.34 11.61
CA LYS A 23 7.18 23.91 12.47
C LYS A 23 7.21 22.39 12.61
N PHE A 24 6.08 21.78 12.98
CA PHE A 24 5.97 20.32 13.12
C PHE A 24 6.30 19.59 11.81
N ALA A 25 5.75 20.04 10.68
CA ALA A 25 5.98 19.44 9.37
C ALA A 25 7.47 19.48 8.99
N LYS A 26 8.14 20.60 9.26
CA LYS A 26 9.59 20.74 9.02
C LYS A 26 10.41 19.77 9.88
N GLU A 27 10.08 19.62 11.16
CA GLU A 27 10.75 18.67 12.07
C GLU A 27 10.46 17.21 11.67
N ALA A 28 9.27 16.94 11.15
CA ALA A 28 8.85 15.62 10.69
C ALA A 28 9.34 15.26 9.26
N GLY A 29 9.96 16.20 8.54
CA GLY A 29 10.32 16.00 7.13
C GLY A 29 9.13 15.88 6.19
N ILE A 30 7.97 16.46 6.56
CA ILE A 30 6.73 16.40 5.78
C ILE A 30 6.63 17.67 4.92
N GLU A 31 6.45 17.47 3.60
CA GLU A 31 6.16 18.59 2.70
C GLU A 31 4.66 18.93 2.76
N VAL A 32 4.35 20.18 3.13
CA VAL A 32 2.99 20.71 3.22
C VAL A 32 2.67 21.48 1.95
N THR A 33 1.75 20.96 1.14
CA THR A 33 1.33 21.62 -0.11
C THR A 33 0.52 22.87 0.15
N ALA A 34 -0.42 22.85 1.09
CA ALA A 34 -1.26 23.99 1.44
C ALA A 34 -1.86 23.87 2.84
N ILE A 35 -2.12 25.02 3.46
CA ILE A 35 -2.87 25.12 4.73
C ILE A 35 -4.01 26.08 4.49
N VAL A 36 -5.25 25.60 4.53
CA VAL A 36 -6.46 26.36 4.18
C VAL A 36 -7.36 26.48 5.40
N PRO A 37 -7.70 27.71 5.84
CA PRO A 37 -8.73 27.90 6.86
C PRO A 37 -10.10 27.65 6.24
N ILE A 38 -10.89 26.76 6.83
CA ILE A 38 -12.23 26.46 6.34
C ILE A 38 -13.28 26.57 7.44
N SER A 39 -14.52 26.84 7.02
CA SER A 39 -15.72 26.56 7.80
C SER A 39 -16.65 25.68 6.98
N ALA A 40 -16.71 24.40 7.33
CA ALA A 40 -17.61 23.46 6.68
C ALA A 40 -19.09 23.83 6.92
N LEU A 41 -19.42 24.47 8.06
CA LEU A 41 -20.75 24.90 8.37
C LEU A 41 -21.23 26.04 7.47
N LYS A 42 -20.35 27.03 7.20
CA LYS A 42 -20.66 28.21 6.39
C LYS A 42 -20.21 28.10 4.94
N GLY A 43 -19.50 27.03 4.58
CA GLY A 43 -18.91 26.80 3.24
C GLY A 43 -17.67 27.64 2.94
N HIS A 44 -17.14 28.41 3.89
CA HIS A 44 -15.99 29.30 3.66
C HIS A 44 -14.75 28.49 3.22
N ASN A 45 -14.17 28.87 2.09
CA ASN A 45 -12.98 28.26 1.46
C ASN A 45 -13.10 26.75 1.19
N VAL A 46 -14.32 26.20 1.12
CA VAL A 46 -14.54 24.79 0.79
C VAL A 46 -14.62 24.61 -0.73
N VAL A 47 -15.65 25.14 -1.36
CA VAL A 47 -15.88 25.11 -2.82
C VAL A 47 -15.46 26.44 -3.43
N GLU A 48 -15.88 27.54 -2.84
CA GLU A 48 -15.54 28.89 -3.27
C GLU A 48 -14.67 29.56 -2.22
N ALA A 49 -13.78 30.44 -2.67
CA ALA A 49 -13.00 31.26 -1.77
C ALA A 49 -13.94 32.15 -0.95
N ALA A 50 -13.73 32.23 0.35
CA ALA A 50 -14.44 33.15 1.21
C ALA A 50 -14.16 34.61 0.85
N GLU A 51 -14.90 35.55 1.44
CA GLU A 51 -14.65 36.98 1.27
C GLU A 51 -13.18 37.30 1.51
N ARG A 52 -12.64 38.25 0.71
CA ARG A 52 -11.21 38.59 0.73
C ARG A 52 -10.74 38.88 2.14
N GLY A 53 -9.74 38.14 2.58
CA GLY A 53 -9.11 38.34 3.88
C GLY A 53 -9.77 37.63 5.05
N TRP A 54 -10.79 36.77 4.83
CA TRP A 54 -11.31 35.94 5.91
C TRP A 54 -10.22 35.07 6.53
N CYS A 55 -10.04 35.18 7.84
CA CYS A 55 -8.93 34.58 8.59
C CYS A 55 -7.52 35.00 8.11
N GLY A 56 -7.39 36.15 7.42
CA GLY A 56 -6.11 36.56 6.83
C GLY A 56 -5.64 35.71 5.65
N TYR A 57 -6.53 34.90 5.07
CA TYR A 57 -6.24 33.99 3.94
C TYR A 57 -6.74 34.60 2.63
N SER A 58 -5.92 34.53 1.59
CA SER A 58 -6.23 35.01 0.24
C SER A 58 -5.90 33.99 -0.86
N GLY A 59 -5.71 32.72 -0.48
CA GLY A 59 -5.41 31.62 -1.39
C GLY A 59 -6.64 30.99 -2.04
N ALA A 60 -6.41 29.93 -2.79
CA ALA A 60 -7.44 29.15 -3.45
C ALA A 60 -8.33 28.39 -2.45
N SER A 61 -9.54 28.01 -2.90
CA SER A 61 -10.41 27.14 -2.10
C SER A 61 -9.83 25.73 -1.94
N LEU A 62 -10.38 24.98 -1.00
CA LEU A 62 -9.97 23.59 -0.80
C LEU A 62 -10.20 22.76 -2.08
N LEU A 63 -11.35 22.98 -2.76
CA LEU A 63 -11.67 22.26 -4.00
C LEU A 63 -10.67 22.60 -5.10
N ASP A 64 -10.37 23.88 -5.33
CA ASP A 64 -9.39 24.29 -6.37
C ASP A 64 -8.02 23.68 -6.12
N ILE A 65 -7.58 23.61 -4.85
CA ILE A 65 -6.31 22.98 -4.49
C ILE A 65 -6.35 21.48 -4.78
N LEU A 66 -7.41 20.79 -4.37
CA LEU A 66 -7.57 19.35 -4.60
C LEU A 66 -7.59 19.01 -6.10
N GLU A 67 -8.25 19.84 -6.92
CA GLU A 67 -8.28 19.66 -8.38
C GLU A 67 -6.92 19.91 -9.04
N ALA A 68 -6.13 20.83 -8.48
CA ALA A 68 -4.79 21.16 -8.97
C ALA A 68 -3.70 20.20 -8.51
N LEU A 69 -3.95 19.34 -7.50
CA LEU A 69 -2.96 18.40 -7.01
C LEU A 69 -2.56 17.41 -8.11
N PRO A 70 -1.25 17.16 -8.29
CA PRO A 70 -0.81 16.13 -9.23
C PRO A 70 -1.34 14.77 -8.79
N VAL A 71 -1.82 13.99 -9.74
CA VAL A 71 -2.17 12.58 -9.49
C VAL A 71 -0.89 11.84 -9.07
N THR A 72 -0.96 11.09 -7.99
CA THR A 72 0.17 10.25 -7.57
C THR A 72 0.59 9.36 -8.74
N PRO A 73 1.87 9.42 -9.19
CA PRO A 73 2.34 8.57 -10.27
C PRO A 73 2.04 7.11 -9.95
N ALA A 74 1.56 6.38 -10.94
CA ALA A 74 1.43 4.93 -10.79
C ALA A 74 2.84 4.32 -10.74
N ASP A 75 3.03 3.26 -9.95
CA ASP A 75 4.30 2.54 -9.79
C ASP A 75 4.61 1.70 -11.05
N THR A 76 4.63 2.34 -12.23
CA THR A 76 4.80 1.69 -13.54
C THR A 76 6.24 1.28 -13.82
N ALA A 77 7.21 1.95 -13.21
CA ALA A 77 8.64 1.63 -13.36
C ALA A 77 9.08 0.44 -12.48
N LEU A 78 8.27 0.05 -11.51
CA LEU A 78 8.55 -1.09 -10.64
C LEU A 78 8.27 -2.42 -11.37
N PRO A 79 8.86 -3.53 -10.91
CA PRO A 79 8.53 -4.85 -11.44
C PRO A 79 7.04 -5.17 -11.29
N PHE A 80 6.49 -5.87 -12.29
CA PHE A 80 5.07 -6.24 -12.28
C PHE A 80 4.72 -7.06 -11.04
N ALA A 81 3.65 -6.64 -10.37
CA ALA A 81 3.03 -7.32 -9.24
C ALA A 81 1.51 -7.19 -9.34
N PHE A 82 0.81 -8.32 -9.19
CA PHE A 82 -0.62 -8.39 -9.41
C PHE A 82 -1.28 -9.30 -8.37
N PRO A 83 -2.04 -8.73 -7.41
CA PRO A 83 -2.85 -9.50 -6.48
C PRO A 83 -4.14 -9.97 -7.15
N VAL A 84 -4.40 -11.27 -7.11
CA VAL A 84 -5.61 -11.85 -7.67
C VAL A 84 -6.79 -11.58 -6.74
N GLN A 85 -7.81 -10.89 -7.25
CA GLN A 85 -9.03 -10.55 -6.51
C GLN A 85 -10.17 -11.52 -6.83
N TRP A 86 -10.24 -11.95 -8.07
CA TRP A 86 -11.31 -12.81 -8.58
C TRP A 86 -10.78 -13.76 -9.64
N VAL A 87 -11.30 -15.00 -9.65
CA VAL A 87 -10.97 -16.02 -10.65
C VAL A 87 -12.23 -16.33 -11.43
N GLU A 88 -12.23 -16.01 -12.72
CA GLU A 88 -13.31 -16.32 -13.66
C GLU A 88 -12.96 -17.57 -14.46
N LYS A 89 -13.90 -18.48 -14.58
CA LYS A 89 -13.75 -19.65 -15.45
C LYS A 89 -14.43 -19.41 -16.79
N PHE A 90 -13.74 -19.69 -17.88
CA PHE A 90 -14.37 -19.74 -19.20
C PHE A 90 -15.31 -20.98 -19.26
N SER A 91 -16.59 -20.74 -19.42
CA SER A 91 -17.60 -21.82 -19.49
C SER A 91 -17.81 -22.39 -20.90
N SER A 92 -17.26 -21.74 -21.94
CA SER A 92 -17.66 -22.03 -23.32
C SER A 92 -16.53 -22.31 -24.32
N SER A 93 -15.27 -22.30 -23.93
CA SER A 93 -14.14 -22.55 -24.85
C SER A 93 -13.73 -24.02 -24.82
N ALA A 94 -13.86 -24.71 -25.96
CA ALA A 94 -13.28 -26.02 -26.20
C ALA A 94 -11.75 -25.99 -26.35
N ASP A 95 -11.18 -24.80 -26.58
CA ASP A 95 -9.75 -24.57 -26.70
C ASP A 95 -9.14 -24.36 -25.31
N THR A 96 -8.40 -25.36 -24.84
CA THR A 96 -7.72 -25.37 -23.55
C THR A 96 -6.26 -24.91 -23.64
N SER A 97 -5.77 -24.56 -24.84
CA SER A 97 -4.37 -24.22 -25.07
C SER A 97 -3.94 -22.88 -24.44
N GLN A 98 -4.90 -22.02 -24.08
CA GLN A 98 -4.67 -20.70 -23.50
C GLN A 98 -5.18 -20.56 -22.05
N GLY A 99 -5.29 -21.67 -21.32
CA GLY A 99 -5.83 -21.66 -19.96
C GLY A 99 -7.35 -21.40 -19.91
N ARG A 100 -8.04 -21.97 -18.94
CA ARG A 100 -9.50 -21.86 -18.79
C ARG A 100 -9.94 -20.78 -17.83
N ARG A 101 -9.01 -19.95 -17.34
CA ARG A 101 -9.29 -19.00 -16.26
C ARG A 101 -8.78 -17.62 -16.61
N ILE A 102 -9.54 -16.61 -16.21
CA ILE A 102 -9.09 -15.21 -16.18
C ILE A 102 -8.90 -14.85 -14.72
N PHE A 103 -7.73 -14.33 -14.40
CA PHE A 103 -7.40 -13.81 -13.07
C PHE A 103 -7.62 -12.31 -13.08
N TRP A 104 -8.64 -11.84 -12.38
CA TRP A 104 -8.99 -10.42 -12.29
C TRP A 104 -8.37 -9.80 -11.03
N GLY A 105 -7.87 -8.58 -11.18
CA GLY A 105 -7.31 -7.80 -10.09
C GLY A 105 -6.94 -6.40 -10.52
N ARG A 106 -6.35 -5.64 -9.61
CA ARG A 106 -5.76 -4.34 -9.90
C ARG A 106 -4.24 -4.49 -9.94
N VAL A 107 -3.61 -4.06 -11.02
CA VAL A 107 -2.14 -4.07 -11.13
C VAL A 107 -1.57 -3.21 -10.00
N ALA A 108 -0.79 -3.83 -9.11
CA ALA A 108 -0.18 -3.13 -7.98
C ALA A 108 1.02 -2.31 -8.43
N ASN A 109 1.94 -2.92 -9.17
CA ASN A 109 3.16 -2.32 -9.70
C ASN A 109 3.37 -2.74 -11.15
N GLY A 110 4.15 -1.95 -11.87
CA GLY A 110 4.60 -2.26 -13.23
C GLY A 110 3.48 -2.21 -14.26
N VAL A 111 3.66 -2.98 -15.30
CA VAL A 111 2.73 -3.08 -16.43
C VAL A 111 2.47 -4.54 -16.73
N ALA A 112 1.20 -4.92 -16.84
CA ALA A 112 0.80 -6.24 -17.32
C ALA A 112 0.94 -6.30 -18.85
N THR A 113 1.78 -7.18 -19.34
CA THR A 113 2.05 -7.36 -20.79
C THR A 113 2.02 -8.83 -21.18
N VAL A 114 1.63 -9.10 -22.42
CA VAL A 114 1.69 -10.44 -23.00
C VAL A 114 3.13 -10.88 -23.15
N GLY A 115 3.42 -12.16 -22.91
CA GLY A 115 4.77 -12.74 -22.97
C GLY A 115 5.59 -12.60 -21.70
N GLN A 116 5.09 -11.87 -20.71
CA GLN A 116 5.78 -11.69 -19.43
C GLN A 116 5.77 -12.99 -18.62
N GLN A 117 6.95 -13.41 -18.15
CA GLN A 117 7.06 -14.55 -17.25
C GLN A 117 6.73 -14.14 -15.82
N VAL A 118 5.90 -14.92 -15.15
CA VAL A 118 5.43 -14.66 -13.80
C VAL A 118 5.60 -15.88 -12.90
N LYS A 119 5.81 -15.63 -11.62
CA LYS A 119 5.76 -16.61 -10.54
C LYS A 119 4.53 -16.38 -9.69
N VAL A 120 3.82 -17.44 -9.40
CA VAL A 120 2.64 -17.44 -8.52
C VAL A 120 3.08 -17.62 -7.07
N LEU A 121 2.68 -16.74 -6.19
CA LEU A 121 2.84 -16.93 -4.75
C LEU A 121 1.49 -17.27 -4.11
N PRO A 122 1.47 -18.26 -3.19
CA PRO A 122 2.61 -18.93 -2.54
C PRO A 122 3.09 -20.19 -3.25
N SER A 123 2.40 -20.70 -4.29
CA SER A 123 2.68 -22.01 -4.88
C SER A 123 4.09 -22.13 -5.48
N GLY A 124 4.70 -21.01 -5.86
CA GLY A 124 6.00 -20.98 -6.52
C GLY A 124 5.97 -21.40 -7.99
N GLN A 125 4.82 -21.78 -8.54
CA GLN A 125 4.67 -22.16 -9.94
C GLN A 125 4.96 -20.97 -10.86
N THR A 126 5.49 -21.26 -12.04
CA THR A 126 5.79 -20.24 -13.06
C THR A 126 4.88 -20.42 -14.26
N ALA A 127 4.53 -19.34 -14.92
CA ALA A 127 3.75 -19.32 -16.14
C ALA A 127 4.09 -18.07 -16.96
N THR A 128 3.59 -18.03 -18.21
CA THR A 128 3.71 -16.85 -19.08
C THR A 128 2.33 -16.21 -19.24
N VAL A 129 2.29 -14.89 -19.24
CA VAL A 129 1.06 -14.14 -19.52
C VAL A 129 0.70 -14.31 -21.00
N ALA A 130 -0.36 -15.05 -21.27
CA ALA A 130 -0.84 -15.31 -22.63
C ALA A 130 -1.74 -14.17 -23.14
N GLN A 131 -2.53 -13.55 -22.25
CA GLN A 131 -3.39 -12.44 -22.59
C GLN A 131 -3.58 -11.49 -21.41
N VAL A 132 -3.72 -10.20 -21.72
CA VAL A 132 -4.11 -9.16 -20.78
C VAL A 132 -5.37 -8.48 -21.30
N LEU A 133 -6.37 -8.36 -20.44
CA LEU A 133 -7.67 -7.76 -20.74
C LEU A 133 -7.86 -6.51 -19.86
N GLY A 134 -8.29 -5.42 -20.49
CA GLY A 134 -8.77 -4.25 -19.76
C GLY A 134 -10.17 -4.47 -19.14
N THR A 135 -10.71 -3.46 -18.47
CA THR A 135 -12.05 -3.49 -17.87
C THR A 135 -13.18 -3.71 -18.88
N THR A 136 -12.98 -3.30 -20.13
CA THR A 136 -13.90 -3.55 -21.26
C THR A 136 -13.70 -4.91 -21.93
N ARG A 137 -12.88 -5.78 -21.33
CA ARG A 137 -12.49 -7.11 -21.85
C ARG A 137 -11.78 -7.06 -23.22
N LYS A 138 -11.25 -5.91 -23.62
CA LYS A 138 -10.44 -5.81 -24.81
C LYS A 138 -8.99 -6.16 -24.49
N PRO A 139 -8.31 -6.93 -25.37
CA PRO A 139 -6.87 -7.20 -25.24
C PRO A 139 -6.05 -5.90 -25.26
N GLY A 140 -4.99 -5.87 -24.46
CA GLY A 140 -4.09 -4.71 -24.41
C GLY A 140 -3.06 -4.83 -23.28
N THR A 141 -2.38 -3.76 -22.99
CA THR A 141 -1.51 -3.62 -21.81
C THR A 141 -2.25 -2.86 -20.73
N VAL A 142 -2.00 -3.19 -19.46
CA VAL A 142 -2.62 -2.51 -18.32
C VAL A 142 -1.53 -2.14 -17.31
N GLN A 143 -1.43 -0.86 -17.01
CA GLN A 143 -0.43 -0.33 -16.06
C GLN A 143 -0.92 -0.34 -14.61
N ALA A 144 0.03 -0.18 -13.70
CA ALA A 144 -0.22 -0.05 -12.27
C ALA A 144 -1.38 0.93 -11.97
N GLY A 145 -2.18 0.61 -10.97
CA GLY A 145 -3.34 1.41 -10.59
C GLY A 145 -4.63 1.10 -11.37
N HIS A 146 -4.58 0.29 -12.43
CA HIS A 146 -5.75 -0.07 -13.22
C HIS A 146 -6.14 -1.55 -13.05
N SER A 147 -7.41 -1.85 -13.25
CA SER A 147 -7.92 -3.23 -13.19
C SER A 147 -7.62 -3.97 -14.49
N ALA A 148 -7.17 -5.21 -14.36
CA ALA A 148 -6.84 -6.09 -15.47
C ALA A 148 -7.39 -7.50 -15.26
N GLY A 149 -7.65 -8.19 -16.36
CA GLY A 149 -7.78 -9.65 -16.42
C GLY A 149 -6.52 -10.26 -17.03
N VAL A 150 -5.89 -11.19 -16.34
CA VAL A 150 -4.70 -11.89 -16.81
C VAL A 150 -5.05 -13.32 -17.12
N VAL A 151 -4.67 -13.80 -18.32
CA VAL A 151 -4.78 -15.20 -18.74
C VAL A 151 -3.36 -15.75 -18.82
N LEU A 152 -3.13 -16.94 -18.28
CA LEU A 152 -1.84 -17.61 -18.33
C LEU A 152 -1.82 -18.66 -19.45
N ASP A 153 -0.62 -18.95 -19.96
CA ASP A 153 -0.37 -19.88 -21.07
C ASP A 153 -0.68 -21.35 -20.73
N ARG A 154 -0.83 -21.65 -19.46
CA ARG A 154 -1.15 -22.99 -18.97
C ARG A 154 -1.98 -22.95 -17.69
N GLU A 155 -2.58 -24.06 -17.34
CA GLU A 155 -3.26 -24.18 -16.06
C GLU A 155 -2.25 -24.25 -14.92
N VAL A 156 -2.36 -23.30 -14.00
CA VAL A 156 -1.64 -23.24 -12.73
C VAL A 156 -2.64 -23.05 -11.61
N ASP A 157 -2.30 -23.54 -10.43
CA ASP A 157 -3.16 -23.36 -9.27
C ASP A 157 -3.01 -21.94 -8.74
N VAL A 158 -4.00 -21.10 -9.06
CA VAL A 158 -4.09 -19.70 -8.64
C VAL A 158 -5.46 -19.45 -8.06
N SER A 159 -5.49 -18.90 -6.87
CA SER A 159 -6.70 -18.58 -6.13
C SER A 159 -6.77 -17.09 -5.78
N ARG A 160 -7.93 -16.63 -5.33
CA ARG A 160 -8.06 -15.29 -4.76
C ARG A 160 -7.08 -15.11 -3.59
N GLY A 161 -6.35 -14.01 -3.60
CA GLY A 161 -5.33 -13.68 -2.62
C GLY A 161 -3.92 -14.06 -3.05
N ASP A 162 -3.76 -14.87 -4.09
CA ASP A 162 -2.44 -15.17 -4.64
C ASP A 162 -1.89 -13.99 -5.42
N TRP A 163 -0.59 -13.96 -5.59
CA TRP A 163 0.12 -12.92 -6.31
C TRP A 163 0.81 -13.47 -7.56
N LEU A 164 0.69 -12.74 -8.66
CA LEU A 164 1.52 -12.94 -9.85
C LEU A 164 2.64 -11.92 -9.81
N LEU A 165 3.89 -12.35 -9.75
CA LEU A 165 5.07 -11.51 -9.67
C LEU A 165 5.96 -11.72 -10.88
N ALA A 166 6.49 -10.64 -11.45
CA ALA A 166 7.47 -10.75 -12.54
C ALA A 166 8.68 -11.58 -12.14
N LEU A 167 9.14 -12.42 -13.03
CA LEU A 167 10.44 -13.08 -12.92
C LEU A 167 11.55 -12.13 -13.43
N VAL A 168 12.72 -12.19 -12.78
CA VAL A 168 13.89 -11.43 -13.22
C VAL A 168 14.56 -12.22 -14.37
N PRO A 169 14.81 -11.59 -15.53
CA PRO A 169 15.62 -12.23 -16.56
C PRO A 169 17.02 -12.57 -16.04
N PRO A 170 17.62 -13.70 -16.46
CA PRO A 170 18.94 -14.13 -15.96
C PRO A 170 20.06 -13.10 -16.14
N ALA A 171 19.99 -12.27 -17.18
CA ALA A 171 20.98 -11.21 -17.45
C ALA A 171 20.99 -10.07 -16.41
N GLN A 172 19.96 -9.91 -15.59
CA GLN A 172 19.89 -8.91 -14.53
C GLN A 172 20.16 -9.48 -13.13
N ALA A 173 20.18 -10.80 -12.99
CA ALA A 173 20.48 -11.48 -11.73
C ALA A 173 21.99 -11.67 -11.47
N ALA A 174 22.85 -11.31 -12.41
CA ALA A 174 24.26 -11.71 -12.46
C ALA A 174 25.24 -10.81 -11.67
N ILE A 175 24.87 -10.23 -10.53
CA ILE A 175 25.82 -9.44 -9.72
C ILE A 175 26.04 -10.02 -8.30
N THR A 176 25.44 -11.13 -7.91
CA THR A 176 25.53 -11.60 -6.52
C THR A 176 25.87 -13.07 -6.26
N SER A 177 26.17 -13.91 -7.24
CA SER A 177 26.68 -15.25 -6.93
C SER A 177 27.45 -15.90 -8.07
N ASP A 178 28.69 -16.28 -7.78
CA ASP A 178 29.61 -17.07 -8.59
C ASP A 178 29.29 -18.57 -8.52
N ASP A 179 28.05 -19.01 -8.72
CA ASP A 179 27.75 -20.45 -8.85
C ASP A 179 26.51 -20.68 -9.75
N ASP A 180 26.81 -21.06 -10.96
CA ASP A 180 26.47 -22.27 -11.71
C ASP A 180 25.11 -22.40 -12.44
N PHE A 181 25.23 -22.61 -13.77
CA PHE A 181 24.48 -23.51 -14.70
C PHE A 181 22.97 -23.72 -14.48
N SER A 182 22.17 -22.69 -14.39
CA SER A 182 20.73 -22.84 -14.61
C SER A 182 20.18 -21.69 -15.45
N ASP A 183 19.88 -21.98 -16.71
CA ASP A 183 19.31 -21.04 -17.69
C ASP A 183 17.85 -20.63 -17.41
N THR A 184 17.28 -20.99 -16.26
CA THR A 184 15.88 -20.70 -15.95
C THR A 184 15.78 -19.58 -14.91
N PRO A 185 15.07 -18.47 -15.21
CA PRO A 185 14.86 -17.42 -14.23
C PRO A 185 14.03 -17.98 -13.06
N THR A 186 14.67 -18.25 -11.95
CA THR A 186 14.03 -18.83 -10.74
C THR A 186 13.75 -17.79 -9.67
N ALA A 187 14.40 -16.63 -9.72
CA ALA A 187 14.23 -15.57 -8.74
C ALA A 187 13.13 -14.59 -9.18
N THR A 188 12.25 -14.20 -8.25
CA THR A 188 11.35 -13.08 -8.44
C THR A 188 12.10 -11.78 -8.20
N SER A 189 11.69 -10.71 -8.88
CA SER A 189 12.14 -9.34 -8.60
C SER A 189 11.82 -8.88 -7.17
N LEU A 190 10.93 -9.61 -6.47
CA LEU A 190 10.45 -9.34 -5.12
C LEU A 190 10.57 -10.62 -4.29
N PRO A 191 11.70 -10.83 -3.58
CA PRO A 191 11.89 -12.02 -2.77
C PRO A 191 10.86 -12.03 -1.62
N PRO A 192 10.11 -13.14 -1.46
CA PRO A 192 9.15 -13.25 -0.37
C PRO A 192 9.86 -13.32 0.98
N SER A 193 9.32 -12.62 1.98
CA SER A 193 9.84 -12.62 3.35
C SER A 193 8.78 -13.06 4.36
N ARG A 194 9.24 -13.72 5.42
CA ARG A 194 8.42 -14.02 6.61
C ARG A 194 8.64 -13.03 7.74
N GLU A 195 9.73 -12.30 7.74
CA GLU A 195 10.02 -11.29 8.75
C GLU A 195 9.82 -9.91 8.17
N LEU A 196 9.09 -9.07 8.88
CA LEU A 196 8.83 -7.71 8.49
C LEU A 196 9.19 -6.76 9.63
N SER A 197 9.91 -5.71 9.29
CA SER A 197 10.08 -4.52 10.11
C SER A 197 9.05 -3.49 9.65
N ALA A 198 8.27 -2.93 10.56
CA ALA A 198 7.15 -2.10 10.15
C ALA A 198 6.77 -1.03 11.17
N THR A 199 6.26 0.09 10.68
CA THR A 199 5.52 1.05 11.49
C THR A 199 4.06 0.61 11.58
N VAL A 200 3.48 0.63 12.77
CA VAL A 200 2.07 0.31 12.99
C VAL A 200 1.34 1.49 13.63
N ALA A 201 0.18 1.83 13.08
CA ALA A 201 -0.82 2.65 13.75
C ALA A 201 -1.81 1.70 14.44
N TRP A 202 -1.79 1.69 15.76
CA TRP A 202 -2.59 0.77 16.56
C TRP A 202 -3.94 1.37 16.88
N MET A 203 -5.02 0.65 16.61
CA MET A 203 -6.41 1.14 16.72
C MET A 203 -7.28 0.31 17.67
N ASP A 204 -6.84 -0.89 18.08
CA ASP A 204 -7.62 -1.73 18.98
C ASP A 204 -7.56 -1.20 20.41
N ASP A 205 -8.63 -1.43 21.17
CA ASP A 205 -8.73 -1.10 22.58
C ASP A 205 -7.76 -1.96 23.44
N GLU A 206 -7.50 -3.21 23.01
CA GLU A 206 -6.50 -4.05 23.66
C GLU A 206 -5.10 -3.69 23.18
N PRO A 207 -4.13 -3.54 24.10
CA PRO A 207 -2.75 -3.20 23.71
C PRO A 207 -2.12 -4.26 22.82
N LEU A 208 -1.35 -3.81 21.81
CA LEU A 208 -0.47 -4.68 21.05
C LEU A 208 0.73 -5.04 21.91
N VAL A 209 0.97 -6.35 22.05
CA VAL A 209 2.09 -6.91 22.84
C VAL A 209 2.82 -7.98 22.05
N ALA A 210 4.08 -8.23 22.41
CA ALA A 210 4.87 -9.32 21.84
C ALA A 210 4.20 -10.69 22.08
N GLY A 211 4.35 -11.59 21.13
CA GLY A 211 3.80 -12.95 21.17
C GLY A 211 2.36 -13.10 20.66
N ARG A 212 1.58 -12.02 20.61
CA ARG A 212 0.19 -12.07 20.13
C ARG A 212 0.12 -12.34 18.64
N VAL A 213 -0.92 -13.07 18.22
CA VAL A 213 -1.13 -13.48 16.82
C VAL A 213 -2.36 -12.77 16.26
N TYR A 214 -2.21 -12.22 15.05
CA TYR A 214 -3.25 -11.56 14.29
C TYR A 214 -3.35 -12.18 12.90
N TRP A 215 -4.46 -11.93 12.21
CA TRP A 215 -4.50 -12.05 10.78
C TRP A 215 -3.87 -10.81 10.15
N ALA A 216 -2.93 -11.00 9.24
CA ALA A 216 -2.39 -9.96 8.36
C ALA A 216 -3.05 -10.08 7.00
N LEU A 217 -3.77 -9.04 6.58
CA LEU A 217 -4.33 -8.93 5.24
C LEU A 217 -3.38 -8.11 4.37
N HIS A 218 -2.71 -8.78 3.44
CA HIS A 218 -1.81 -8.18 2.46
C HIS A 218 -2.38 -8.32 1.05
N GLY A 219 -2.79 -7.22 0.43
CA GLY A 219 -3.62 -7.26 -0.76
C GLY A 219 -4.95 -7.97 -0.47
N HIS A 220 -5.12 -9.19 -0.99
CA HIS A 220 -6.30 -10.03 -0.74
C HIS A 220 -5.96 -11.35 -0.04
N ARG A 221 -4.71 -11.49 0.42
CA ARG A 221 -4.23 -12.68 1.10
C ARG A 221 -4.22 -12.51 2.61
N TRP A 222 -4.79 -13.50 3.29
CA TRP A 222 -4.79 -13.61 4.74
C TRP A 222 -3.64 -14.51 5.18
N VAL A 223 -2.74 -14.00 6.03
CA VAL A 223 -1.62 -14.73 6.61
C VAL A 223 -1.61 -14.50 8.12
N LYS A 224 -1.35 -15.53 8.92
CA LYS A 224 -1.16 -15.33 10.35
C LYS A 224 0.18 -14.62 10.60
N ALA A 225 0.14 -13.56 11.40
CA ALA A 225 1.27 -12.76 11.80
C ALA A 225 1.39 -12.76 13.33
N ARG A 226 2.56 -13.11 13.85
CA ARG A 226 2.88 -12.97 15.26
C ARG A 226 3.73 -11.74 15.47
N VAL A 227 3.39 -10.93 16.45
CA VAL A 227 4.24 -9.82 16.90
C VAL A 227 5.48 -10.41 17.57
N LYS A 228 6.64 -10.21 16.94
CA LYS A 228 7.94 -10.69 17.48
C LYS A 228 8.37 -9.81 18.65
N ARG A 229 8.31 -8.50 18.45
CA ARG A 229 8.54 -7.48 19.48
C ARG A 229 7.96 -6.13 19.10
N VAL A 230 7.72 -5.29 20.09
CA VAL A 230 7.57 -3.85 19.96
C VAL A 230 8.97 -3.25 20.10
N VAL A 231 9.42 -2.48 19.12
CA VAL A 231 10.78 -1.90 19.12
C VAL A 231 10.77 -0.60 19.91
N HIS A 232 9.84 0.30 19.57
CA HIS A 232 9.60 1.57 20.26
C HIS A 232 8.22 2.11 19.91
N ARG A 233 7.73 3.05 20.71
CA ARG A 233 6.59 3.89 20.41
C ARG A 233 7.07 5.24 19.89
N LEU A 234 6.30 5.89 19.02
CA LEU A 234 6.54 7.27 18.60
C LEU A 234 5.72 8.23 19.46
N ALA A 235 6.36 9.24 20.02
CA ALA A 235 5.69 10.36 20.63
C ALA A 235 5.01 11.20 19.55
N ILE A 236 3.67 11.27 19.55
CA ILE A 236 2.88 11.86 18.45
C ILE A 236 3.25 13.33 18.20
N ASN A 237 3.59 14.08 19.26
CA ASN A 237 3.87 15.51 19.17
C ASN A 237 5.28 15.84 18.70
N THR A 238 6.25 14.95 18.90
CA THR A 238 7.67 15.19 18.65
C THR A 238 8.29 14.21 17.68
N LEU A 239 7.58 13.11 17.37
CA LEU A 239 8.05 11.95 16.62
C LEU A 239 9.28 11.25 17.22
N ALA A 240 9.61 11.59 18.49
CA ALA A 240 10.70 10.95 19.21
C ALA A 240 10.38 9.47 19.48
N GLU A 241 11.40 8.64 19.38
CA GLU A 241 11.33 7.23 19.74
C GLU A 241 11.35 7.06 21.25
N GLU A 242 10.34 6.41 21.79
CA GLU A 242 10.23 6.11 23.21
C GLU A 242 10.25 4.60 23.43
N ALA A 243 11.04 4.13 24.38
CA ALA A 243 11.06 2.73 24.75
C ALA A 243 9.65 2.27 25.19
N ALA A 244 9.18 1.17 24.60
CA ALA A 244 7.87 0.62 24.92
C ALA A 244 7.83 -0.88 24.65
N ASP A 245 7.18 -1.64 25.53
CA ASP A 245 6.94 -3.08 25.38
C ASP A 245 5.55 -3.38 24.80
N SER A 246 4.71 -2.35 24.70
CA SER A 246 3.34 -2.44 24.18
C SER A 246 2.90 -1.15 23.53
N LEU A 247 1.88 -1.23 22.66
CA LEU A 247 1.23 -0.08 22.09
C LEU A 247 -0.25 -0.05 22.49
N SER A 248 -0.65 0.98 23.21
CA SER A 248 -2.06 1.24 23.54
C SER A 248 -2.82 1.78 22.34
N ALA A 249 -4.15 1.84 22.43
CA ALA A 249 -5.01 2.42 21.39
C ALA A 249 -4.54 3.82 20.98
N ASN A 250 -4.63 4.11 19.67
CA ASN A 250 -4.19 5.37 19.05
C ASN A 250 -2.68 5.67 19.17
N SER A 251 -1.86 4.64 19.44
CA SER A 251 -0.40 4.75 19.41
C SER A 251 0.14 4.44 18.02
N ILE A 252 1.26 5.06 17.70
CA ILE A 252 2.09 4.71 16.54
C ILE A 252 3.41 4.18 17.08
N GLY A 253 3.92 3.10 16.50
CA GLY A 253 5.18 2.53 16.92
C GLY A 253 5.83 1.67 15.85
N HIS A 254 7.03 1.23 16.14
CA HIS A 254 7.77 0.31 15.31
C HIS A 254 7.70 -1.10 15.89
N ILE A 255 7.39 -2.08 15.06
CA ILE A 255 7.24 -3.49 15.43
C ILE A 255 7.98 -4.40 14.46
N GLU A 256 8.31 -5.59 14.93
CA GLU A 256 8.73 -6.72 14.10
C GLU A 256 7.64 -7.78 14.08
N LEU A 257 7.30 -8.24 12.88
CA LEU A 257 6.31 -9.29 12.64
C LEU A 257 6.98 -10.54 12.08
N LEU A 258 6.51 -11.70 12.55
CA LEU A 258 6.83 -13.00 11.97
C LEU A 258 5.57 -13.60 11.35
N LEU A 259 5.60 -13.78 10.03
CA LEU A 259 4.50 -14.32 9.27
C LEU A 259 4.56 -15.85 9.19
N GLN A 260 3.43 -16.51 9.22
CA GLN A 260 3.34 -17.98 9.04
C GLN A 260 3.76 -18.39 7.63
N GLU A 261 3.43 -17.58 6.62
CA GLU A 261 3.80 -17.78 5.23
C GLU A 261 4.52 -16.53 4.70
N PRO A 262 5.46 -16.70 3.77
CA PRO A 262 6.15 -15.56 3.18
C PRO A 262 5.20 -14.74 2.29
N ILE A 263 5.36 -13.43 2.31
CA ILE A 263 4.66 -12.50 1.41
C ILE A 263 5.67 -11.68 0.61
N ALA A 264 5.26 -11.25 -0.57
CA ALA A 264 6.05 -10.31 -1.37
C ALA A 264 5.77 -8.89 -0.88
N ALA A 265 6.59 -8.40 0.03
CA ALA A 265 6.47 -7.04 0.57
C ALA A 265 7.62 -6.15 0.10
N MET A 266 7.33 -4.87 -0.03
CA MET A 266 8.30 -3.80 -0.28
C MET A 266 8.18 -2.74 0.80
N PRO A 267 9.20 -1.89 0.99
CA PRO A 267 9.04 -0.69 1.80
C PRO A 267 7.88 0.17 1.27
N PHE A 268 7.08 0.72 2.19
CA PHE A 268 5.89 1.51 1.85
C PHE A 268 6.21 2.71 0.95
N GLU A 269 7.37 3.34 1.15
CA GLU A 269 7.83 4.45 0.32
C GLU A 269 8.09 4.04 -1.13
N ALA A 270 8.52 2.79 -1.36
CA ALA A 270 8.76 2.25 -2.70
C ALA A 270 7.48 1.79 -3.39
N SER A 271 6.56 1.15 -2.65
CA SER A 271 5.25 0.75 -3.16
C SER A 271 4.21 0.74 -2.06
N ARG A 272 3.20 1.58 -2.18
CA ARG A 272 2.12 1.66 -1.19
C ARG A 272 1.31 0.38 -1.10
N VAL A 273 1.08 -0.30 -2.22
CA VAL A 273 0.26 -1.53 -2.26
C VAL A 273 1.00 -2.71 -1.65
N LEU A 274 2.27 -2.89 -2.00
CA LEU A 274 3.10 -3.99 -1.48
C LEU A 274 3.66 -3.69 -0.09
N GLY A 275 3.74 -2.42 0.30
CA GLY A 275 4.27 -1.97 1.58
C GLY A 275 3.23 -1.77 2.67
N SER A 276 1.97 -2.10 2.44
CA SER A 276 0.91 -1.94 3.44
C SER A 276 0.16 -3.24 3.71
N LEU A 277 -0.23 -3.43 4.95
CA LEU A 277 -1.09 -4.53 5.37
C LEU A 277 -1.93 -4.11 6.58
N VAL A 278 -2.99 -4.86 6.83
CA VAL A 278 -3.90 -4.62 7.96
C VAL A 278 -3.81 -5.78 8.92
N LEU A 279 -3.68 -5.49 10.22
CA LEU A 279 -3.81 -6.49 11.27
C LEU A 279 -5.26 -6.57 11.72
N VAL A 280 -5.78 -7.79 11.80
CA VAL A 280 -7.14 -8.10 12.19
C VAL A 280 -7.09 -9.10 13.35
N ASP A 281 -7.80 -8.81 14.42
CA ASP A 281 -7.87 -9.71 15.58
C ASP A 281 -8.47 -11.06 15.19
N THR A 282 -7.85 -12.14 15.66
CA THR A 282 -8.22 -13.51 15.25
C THR A 282 -9.53 -14.00 15.87
N ALA A 283 -9.97 -13.41 16.97
CA ALA A 283 -11.18 -13.80 17.70
C ALA A 283 -12.39 -12.93 17.34
N THR A 284 -12.19 -11.63 17.28
CA THR A 284 -13.28 -10.65 17.07
C THR A 284 -13.46 -10.27 15.61
N HIS A 285 -12.45 -10.52 14.76
CA HIS A 285 -12.37 -10.09 13.36
C HIS A 285 -12.44 -8.56 13.19
N ARG A 286 -12.12 -7.80 14.26
CA ARG A 286 -12.00 -6.33 14.19
C ARG A 286 -10.65 -5.95 13.62
N THR A 287 -10.62 -4.85 12.88
CA THR A 287 -9.37 -4.22 12.44
C THR A 287 -8.63 -3.71 13.67
N ALA A 288 -7.42 -4.20 13.90
CA ALA A 288 -6.63 -3.89 15.08
C ALA A 288 -5.52 -2.87 14.78
N GLY A 289 -4.94 -2.87 13.58
CA GLY A 289 -3.90 -1.91 13.22
C GLY A 289 -3.63 -1.83 11.72
N ALA A 290 -3.14 -0.67 11.29
CA ALA A 290 -2.60 -0.46 9.95
C ALA A 290 -1.08 -0.50 10.00
N VAL A 291 -0.46 -1.25 9.10
CA VAL A 291 0.98 -1.54 9.10
C VAL A 291 1.61 -1.06 7.81
N LEU A 292 2.69 -0.33 7.93
CA LEU A 292 3.54 0.16 6.84
C LEU A 292 4.91 -0.50 6.94
N VAL A 293 5.26 -1.30 5.94
CA VAL A 293 6.54 -2.01 5.88
C VAL A 293 7.68 -1.02 5.73
N ARG A 294 8.74 -1.20 6.50
CA ARG A 294 9.97 -0.39 6.44
C ARG A 294 11.04 -1.12 5.64
N ALA A 295 11.99 -0.37 5.09
CA ALA A 295 13.23 -0.95 4.61
C ALA A 295 13.96 -1.64 5.77
N ASN A 296 14.47 -2.86 5.53
CA ASN A 296 15.38 -3.49 6.48
C ASN A 296 16.71 -2.71 6.44
N HIS A 297 17.10 -2.17 7.57
CA HIS A 297 18.41 -1.56 7.77
C HIS A 297 19.43 -2.61 8.17
#